data_e551cca73b388610f2b06731413cc39b
#
_entry.id   e551cca73b388610f2b06731413cc39b
#
_cell.length_a   1.000
_cell.length_b   1.000
_cell.length_c   1.000
_cell.angle_alpha   90.00
_cell.angle_beta   90.00
_cell.angle_gamma   90.00
#
_symmetry.space_group_name_H-M   'P 1'
#
loop_
_entity.id
_entity.type
_entity.pdbx_description
1 polymer ?
#
loop_
_entity_poly.entity_id
_entity_poly.type
_entity_poly.pdbx_seq_one_letter_code
_entity_poly.pdbx_strand_id
1 'polypeptide(L)'
;MEENLITKKELLEITGISYGALYRWKRMKLLPDEWFIHRSTFTGHETFFPRDKVLERVAEIQRLKESMSLDEIARLFQPGPPGEVSLTAQDAAAAGIAVPPVINQYLALSGGDGAFPYEALLGLYTFSQLLMEGSVSREEAYAAAQAVSAVDPEISEPVVYVVRKYGVPFCITAGEMQKIQFDGDAALAATVSVSQQKHALDTLLGEKGMIS
;
A
#
# COMPACT_ATOMS: atom_id res chain seq x y z
N MET A 1 -9.92 15.64 24.16
CA MET A 1 -11.22 14.98 23.88
C MET A 1 -11.17 13.63 24.51
N GLU A 2 -12.08 13.35 25.48
CA GLU A 2 -12.19 12.00 26.06
C GLU A 2 -12.62 11.05 24.93
N GLU A 3 -11.80 10.07 24.64
CA GLU A 3 -12.19 8.99 23.74
C GLU A 3 -13.41 8.28 24.34
N ASN A 4 -14.53 8.31 23.61
CA ASN A 4 -15.74 7.57 23.97
C ASN A 4 -15.45 6.07 23.83
N LEU A 5 -15.05 5.43 24.94
CA LEU A 5 -14.66 4.02 24.96
C LEU A 5 -15.79 3.15 25.53
N ILE A 6 -15.88 1.94 25.02
CA ILE A 6 -16.80 0.90 25.49
C ILE A 6 -16.00 -0.32 25.96
N THR A 7 -16.42 -0.94 27.05
CA THR A 7 -15.80 -2.19 27.53
C THR A 7 -16.16 -3.38 26.63
N LYS A 8 -15.33 -4.42 26.69
CA LYS A 8 -15.62 -5.67 25.98
C LYS A 8 -16.98 -6.26 26.37
N LYS A 9 -17.33 -6.20 27.65
CA LYS A 9 -18.60 -6.73 28.16
C LYS A 9 -19.79 -5.98 27.55
N GLU A 10 -19.77 -4.66 27.60
CA GLU A 10 -20.82 -3.80 27.02
C GLU A 10 -20.93 -3.99 25.50
N LEU A 11 -19.79 -4.12 24.79
CA LEU A 11 -19.79 -4.38 23.36
C LEU A 11 -20.55 -5.67 23.03
N LEU A 12 -20.27 -6.77 23.73
CA LEU A 12 -20.93 -8.05 23.52
C LEU A 12 -22.43 -7.99 23.86
N GLU A 13 -22.79 -7.29 24.93
CA GLU A 13 -24.19 -7.10 25.36
C GLU A 13 -25.00 -6.28 24.32
N ILE A 14 -24.43 -5.19 23.81
CA ILE A 14 -25.12 -4.30 22.84
C ILE A 14 -25.25 -4.97 21.47
N THR A 15 -24.21 -5.63 21.01
CA THR A 15 -24.16 -6.18 19.63
C THR A 15 -24.69 -7.60 19.52
N GLY A 16 -24.81 -8.31 20.63
CA GLY A 16 -25.21 -9.72 20.65
C GLY A 16 -24.20 -10.70 20.07
N ILE A 17 -22.98 -10.25 19.72
CA ILE A 17 -21.93 -11.15 19.22
C ILE A 17 -21.32 -11.96 20.35
N SER A 18 -20.90 -13.20 20.05
CA SER A 18 -20.21 -14.03 21.03
C SER A 18 -18.73 -13.61 21.19
N TYR A 19 -18.13 -13.95 22.35
CA TYR A 19 -16.71 -13.79 22.60
C TYR A 19 -15.86 -14.45 21.50
N GLY A 20 -16.24 -15.66 21.07
CA GLY A 20 -15.56 -16.38 19.99
C GLY A 20 -15.63 -15.66 18.65
N ALA A 21 -16.77 -15.02 18.34
CA ALA A 21 -16.93 -14.22 17.13
C ALA A 21 -16.03 -13.00 17.16
N LEU A 22 -15.97 -12.26 18.28
CA LEU A 22 -15.11 -11.09 18.44
C LEU A 22 -13.63 -11.41 18.17
N TYR A 23 -13.10 -12.48 18.75
CA TYR A 23 -11.70 -12.88 18.56
C TYR A 23 -11.44 -13.55 17.20
N ARG A 24 -12.43 -14.22 16.61
CA ARG A 24 -12.34 -14.68 15.23
C ARG A 24 -12.24 -13.49 14.27
N TRP A 25 -13.06 -12.46 14.46
CA TRP A 25 -13.04 -11.25 13.64
C TRP A 25 -11.74 -10.45 13.81
N LYS A 26 -11.18 -10.42 15.02
CA LYS A 26 -9.83 -9.89 15.24
C LYS A 26 -8.79 -10.63 14.40
N ARG A 27 -8.75 -11.98 14.46
CA ARG A 27 -7.81 -12.79 13.67
C ARG A 27 -7.95 -12.57 12.16
N MET A 28 -9.17 -12.38 11.70
CA MET A 28 -9.48 -12.12 10.29
C MET A 28 -9.29 -10.65 9.90
N LYS A 29 -8.78 -9.80 10.80
CA LYS A 29 -8.58 -8.36 10.59
C LYS A 29 -9.85 -7.58 10.22
N LEU A 30 -11.03 -8.13 10.50
CA LEU A 30 -12.32 -7.44 10.40
C LEU A 30 -12.44 -6.29 11.41
N LEU A 31 -11.79 -6.43 12.55
CA LEU A 31 -11.62 -5.40 13.58
C LEU A 31 -10.12 -5.08 13.70
N PRO A 32 -9.71 -3.82 13.52
CA PRO A 32 -8.31 -3.40 13.64
C PRO A 32 -7.71 -3.71 15.00
N ASP A 33 -6.45 -4.17 15.04
CA ASP A 33 -5.76 -4.51 16.30
C ASP A 33 -5.63 -3.30 17.23
N GLU A 34 -5.47 -2.10 16.68
CA GLU A 34 -5.39 -0.84 17.41
C GLU A 34 -6.66 -0.47 18.19
N TRP A 35 -7.81 -1.04 17.82
CA TRP A 35 -9.05 -0.84 18.57
C TRP A 35 -9.13 -1.66 19.85
N PHE A 36 -8.24 -2.64 20.06
CA PHE A 36 -8.15 -3.45 21.27
C PHE A 36 -7.26 -2.75 22.32
N ILE A 37 -7.80 -1.74 22.99
CA ILE A 37 -7.09 -0.91 23.97
C ILE A 37 -7.06 -1.64 25.31
N HIS A 38 -5.90 -2.12 25.71
CA HIS A 38 -5.72 -2.78 26.99
C HIS A 38 -5.39 -1.76 28.07
N ARG A 39 -6.21 -1.68 29.12
CA ARG A 39 -5.96 -0.82 30.29
C ARG A 39 -5.94 -1.67 31.56
N SER A 40 -5.02 -1.34 32.45
CA SER A 40 -5.02 -1.89 33.82
C SER A 40 -6.10 -1.18 34.62
N THR A 41 -7.01 -1.94 35.21
CA THR A 41 -8.06 -1.46 36.11
C THR A 41 -7.78 -1.99 37.52
N PHE A 42 -8.49 -1.46 38.51
CA PHE A 42 -8.31 -1.89 39.90
C PHE A 42 -8.64 -3.39 40.10
N THR A 43 -9.40 -3.99 39.18
CA THR A 43 -9.84 -5.41 39.20
C THR A 43 -9.04 -6.30 38.24
N GLY A 44 -7.98 -5.76 37.54
CA GLY A 44 -7.16 -6.50 36.59
C GLY A 44 -6.98 -5.80 35.23
N HIS A 45 -6.79 -6.58 34.18
CA HIS A 45 -6.66 -6.05 32.83
C HIS A 45 -7.99 -6.09 32.09
N GLU A 46 -8.42 -4.95 31.57
CA GLU A 46 -9.65 -4.84 30.80
C GLU A 46 -9.39 -4.32 29.39
N THR A 47 -10.20 -4.79 28.41
CA THR A 47 -10.08 -4.35 27.02
C THR A 47 -11.22 -3.39 26.71
N PHE A 48 -10.84 -2.24 26.16
CA PHE A 48 -11.74 -1.18 25.72
C PHE A 48 -11.67 -1.04 24.20
N PHE A 49 -12.73 -0.46 23.63
CA PHE A 49 -12.86 -0.20 22.20
C PHE A 49 -13.35 1.22 21.97
N PRO A 50 -12.95 1.89 20.85
CA PRO A 50 -13.58 3.14 20.39
C PRO A 50 -15.05 2.86 20.09
N ARG A 51 -15.96 3.38 20.94
CA ARG A 51 -17.38 3.02 20.97
C ARG A 51 -18.06 3.12 19.61
N ASP A 52 -18.03 4.29 19.02
CA ASP A 52 -18.78 4.56 17.80
C ASP A 52 -18.22 3.74 16.63
N LYS A 53 -16.90 3.70 16.47
CA LYS A 53 -16.24 2.94 15.42
C LYS A 53 -16.50 1.42 15.52
N VAL A 54 -16.41 0.86 16.71
CA VAL A 54 -16.57 -0.59 16.87
C VAL A 54 -18.04 -1.02 16.71
N LEU A 55 -19.00 -0.22 17.19
CA LEU A 55 -20.43 -0.52 17.04
C LEU A 55 -20.86 -0.46 15.57
N GLU A 56 -20.45 0.58 14.85
CA GLU A 56 -20.72 0.71 13.42
C GLU A 56 -20.13 -0.47 12.61
N ARG A 57 -18.86 -0.79 12.86
CA ARG A 57 -18.18 -1.91 12.19
C ARG A 57 -18.83 -3.26 12.47
N VAL A 58 -19.22 -3.52 13.72
CA VAL A 58 -19.90 -4.77 14.09
C VAL A 58 -21.26 -4.88 13.41
N ALA A 59 -22.04 -3.79 13.39
CA ALA A 59 -23.33 -3.77 12.71
C ALA A 59 -23.20 -4.03 11.21
N GLU A 60 -22.17 -3.46 10.58
CA GLU A 60 -21.89 -3.66 9.16
C GLU A 60 -21.47 -5.10 8.85
N ILE A 61 -20.59 -5.71 9.68
CA ILE A 61 -20.24 -7.13 9.55
C ILE A 61 -21.47 -8.02 9.69
N GLN A 62 -22.35 -7.75 10.64
CA GLN A 62 -23.58 -8.53 10.84
C GLN A 62 -24.50 -8.44 9.63
N ARG A 63 -24.65 -7.25 9.05
CA ARG A 63 -25.46 -7.02 7.84
C ARG A 63 -24.89 -7.77 6.63
N LEU A 64 -23.58 -7.68 6.40
CA LEU A 64 -22.93 -8.31 5.25
C LEU A 64 -22.89 -9.85 5.35
N LYS A 65 -22.84 -10.39 6.57
CA LYS A 65 -22.89 -11.85 6.82
C LYS A 65 -24.15 -12.54 6.31
N GLU A 66 -25.21 -11.81 6.06
CA GLU A 66 -26.44 -12.36 5.47
C GLU A 66 -26.28 -12.77 4.01
N SER A 67 -25.32 -12.13 3.30
CA SER A 67 -25.12 -12.33 1.85
C SER A 67 -23.71 -12.73 1.45
N MET A 68 -22.74 -12.64 2.36
CA MET A 68 -21.32 -12.84 2.07
C MET A 68 -20.62 -13.67 3.15
N SER A 69 -19.58 -14.40 2.76
CA SER A 69 -18.70 -15.10 3.71
C SER A 69 -17.84 -14.11 4.51
N LEU A 70 -17.36 -14.53 5.69
CA LEU A 70 -16.47 -13.70 6.50
C LEU A 70 -15.14 -13.38 5.80
N ASP A 71 -14.67 -14.26 4.90
CA ASP A 71 -13.45 -14.02 4.13
C ASP A 71 -13.66 -12.94 3.06
N GLU A 72 -14.83 -12.92 2.41
CA GLU A 72 -15.21 -11.85 1.49
C GLU A 72 -15.39 -10.51 2.21
N ILE A 73 -16.06 -10.53 3.38
CA ILE A 73 -16.21 -9.34 4.23
C ILE A 73 -14.83 -8.84 4.71
N ALA A 74 -13.91 -9.75 5.08
CA ALA A 74 -12.56 -9.38 5.49
C ALA A 74 -11.80 -8.67 4.36
N ARG A 75 -11.98 -9.07 3.11
CA ARG A 75 -11.41 -8.38 1.96
C ARG A 75 -12.00 -6.98 1.75
N LEU A 76 -13.28 -6.77 2.06
CA LEU A 76 -13.92 -5.45 1.98
C LEU A 76 -13.45 -4.48 3.09
N PHE A 77 -13.16 -5.01 4.27
CA PHE A 77 -12.82 -4.19 5.44
C PHE A 77 -11.34 -4.09 5.75
N GLN A 78 -10.55 -4.98 5.26
CA GLN A 78 -9.14 -4.68 5.18
C GLN A 78 -9.06 -3.52 4.17
N PRO A 79 -8.38 -2.39 4.50
CA PRO A 79 -7.65 -1.75 3.45
C PRO A 79 -6.82 -2.91 2.90
N GLY A 80 -7.11 -3.35 1.69
CA GLY A 80 -6.31 -4.37 1.02
C GLY A 80 -4.86 -3.99 1.27
N PRO A 81 -3.93 -4.94 1.41
CA PRO A 81 -2.53 -4.56 1.29
C PRO A 81 -2.50 -3.61 0.10
N PRO A 82 -1.66 -2.57 0.08
CA PRO A 82 -1.58 -1.66 -1.06
C PRO A 82 -1.36 -2.42 -2.39
N GLY A 83 -2.26 -3.28 -2.76
CA GLY A 83 -2.27 -4.34 -3.75
C GLY A 83 -3.64 -4.62 -4.38
N GLU A 84 -4.75 -4.08 -3.86
CA GLU A 84 -6.07 -4.25 -4.49
C GLU A 84 -6.54 -3.00 -5.26
N VAL A 85 -5.79 -1.89 -5.24
CA VAL A 85 -6.03 -0.80 -6.19
C VAL A 85 -5.58 -1.31 -7.55
N SER A 86 -6.53 -1.55 -8.42
CA SER A 86 -6.24 -1.85 -9.82
C SER A 86 -6.96 -0.81 -10.69
N LEU A 87 -6.19 -0.05 -11.44
CA LEU A 87 -6.71 0.96 -12.35
C LEU A 87 -6.53 0.52 -13.81
N THR A 88 -7.45 0.94 -14.65
CA THR A 88 -7.26 0.85 -16.11
C THR A 88 -6.27 1.94 -16.57
N ALA A 89 -5.76 1.80 -17.79
CA ALA A 89 -4.93 2.83 -18.42
C ALA A 89 -5.63 4.21 -18.47
N GLN A 90 -6.94 4.22 -18.66
CA GLN A 90 -7.75 5.43 -18.69
C GLN A 90 -7.84 6.06 -17.30
N ASP A 91 -8.09 5.26 -16.26
CA ASP A 91 -8.19 5.73 -14.89
C ASP A 91 -6.82 6.24 -14.37
N ALA A 92 -5.73 5.54 -14.70
CA ALA A 92 -4.37 5.96 -14.37
C ALA A 92 -4.02 7.32 -15.01
N ALA A 93 -4.46 7.56 -16.25
CA ALA A 93 -4.32 8.86 -16.90
C ALA A 93 -5.19 9.94 -16.23
N ALA A 94 -6.45 9.63 -15.91
CA ALA A 94 -7.38 10.54 -15.24
C ALA A 94 -6.92 10.88 -13.81
N ALA A 95 -6.27 9.94 -13.11
CA ALA A 95 -5.64 10.15 -11.81
C ALA A 95 -4.37 11.04 -11.89
N GLY A 96 -3.80 11.25 -13.07
CA GLY A 96 -2.56 12.01 -13.24
C GLY A 96 -1.29 11.21 -12.96
N ILE A 97 -1.38 9.88 -12.91
CA ILE A 97 -0.23 8.99 -12.66
C ILE A 97 0.77 9.07 -13.83
N ALA A 98 0.26 9.03 -15.06
CA ALA A 98 1.04 9.23 -16.26
C ALA A 98 0.15 9.70 -17.42
N VAL A 99 0.73 10.40 -18.38
CA VAL A 99 0.02 10.79 -19.61
C VAL A 99 -0.12 9.60 -20.56
N PRO A 100 -1.18 9.54 -21.42
CA PRO A 100 -1.44 8.39 -22.28
C PRO A 100 -0.25 7.92 -23.13
N PRO A 101 0.59 8.80 -23.72
CA PRO A 101 1.77 8.35 -24.47
C PRO A 101 2.78 7.59 -23.60
N VAL A 102 2.96 7.99 -22.33
CA VAL A 102 3.86 7.33 -21.37
C VAL A 102 3.29 5.98 -20.95
N ILE A 103 1.98 5.90 -20.71
CA ILE A 103 1.30 4.63 -20.42
C ILE A 103 1.50 3.64 -21.56
N ASN A 104 1.30 4.06 -22.80
CA ASN A 104 1.51 3.22 -23.97
C ASN A 104 2.96 2.72 -24.10
N GLN A 105 3.94 3.58 -23.80
CA GLN A 105 5.34 3.18 -23.78
C GLN A 105 5.63 2.14 -22.69
N TYR A 106 5.07 2.34 -21.49
CA TYR A 106 5.20 1.37 -20.39
C TYR A 106 4.58 0.02 -20.73
N LEU A 107 3.37 0.02 -21.31
CA LEU A 107 2.70 -1.21 -21.74
C LEU A 107 3.46 -1.94 -22.85
N ALA A 108 4.06 -1.20 -23.80
CA ALA A 108 4.87 -1.79 -24.84
C ALA A 108 6.13 -2.49 -24.30
N LEU A 109 6.67 -2.03 -23.17
CA LEU A 109 7.83 -2.65 -22.50
C LEU A 109 7.43 -3.78 -21.55
N SER A 110 6.31 -3.65 -20.85
CA SER A 110 5.83 -4.63 -19.86
C SER A 110 5.10 -5.82 -20.49
N GLY A 111 4.52 -5.65 -21.67
CA GLY A 111 3.59 -6.63 -22.26
C GLY A 111 2.26 -6.75 -21.53
N GLY A 112 1.91 -5.78 -20.68
CA GLY A 112 0.69 -5.78 -19.88
C GLY A 112 -0.57 -5.51 -20.70
N ASP A 113 -1.72 -5.90 -20.16
CA ASP A 113 -3.06 -5.78 -20.78
C ASP A 113 -3.76 -4.44 -20.48
N GLY A 114 -3.09 -3.55 -19.73
CA GLY A 114 -3.63 -2.24 -19.35
C GLY A 114 -4.39 -2.23 -18.03
N ALA A 115 -4.35 -3.32 -17.26
CA ALA A 115 -4.74 -3.38 -15.86
C ALA A 115 -3.50 -3.17 -14.98
N PHE A 116 -3.57 -2.20 -14.08
CA PHE A 116 -2.45 -1.82 -13.21
C PHE A 116 -2.83 -2.05 -11.75
N PRO A 117 -2.45 -3.18 -11.14
CA PRO A 117 -2.48 -3.31 -9.68
C PRO A 117 -1.50 -2.29 -9.05
N TYR A 118 -1.59 -2.08 -7.74
CA TYR A 118 -0.84 -1.04 -7.04
C TYR A 118 0.67 -1.05 -7.34
N GLU A 119 1.30 -2.20 -7.33
CA GLU A 119 2.72 -2.36 -7.64
C GLU A 119 3.04 -1.92 -9.08
N ALA A 120 2.16 -2.25 -10.01
CA ALA A 120 2.30 -1.82 -11.41
C ALA A 120 2.03 -0.31 -11.57
N LEU A 121 1.09 0.27 -10.78
CA LEU A 121 0.87 1.72 -10.71
C LEU A 121 2.10 2.43 -10.17
N LEU A 122 2.72 1.89 -9.12
CA LEU A 122 3.95 2.42 -8.55
C LEU A 122 5.10 2.41 -9.58
N GLY A 123 5.21 1.31 -10.33
CA GLY A 123 6.16 1.21 -11.45
C GLY A 123 5.86 2.22 -12.55
N LEU A 124 4.61 2.33 -13.00
CA LEU A 124 4.19 3.29 -14.02
C LEU A 124 4.44 4.75 -13.58
N TYR A 125 4.12 5.07 -12.33
CA TYR A 125 4.38 6.39 -11.76
C TYR A 125 5.88 6.70 -11.75
N THR A 126 6.70 5.78 -11.23
CA THR A 126 8.17 5.91 -11.22
C THR A 126 8.73 6.08 -12.63
N PHE A 127 8.26 5.27 -13.58
CA PHE A 127 8.64 5.39 -15.00
C PHE A 127 8.33 6.78 -15.56
N SER A 128 7.12 7.29 -15.29
CA SER A 128 6.69 8.61 -15.72
C SER A 128 7.58 9.73 -15.15
N GLN A 129 7.89 9.67 -13.85
CA GLN A 129 8.74 10.67 -13.20
C GLN A 129 10.16 10.69 -13.77
N LEU A 130 10.77 9.53 -13.92
CA LEU A 130 12.13 9.41 -14.48
C LEU A 130 12.23 9.90 -15.93
N LEU A 131 11.19 9.66 -16.74
CA LEU A 131 11.15 10.21 -18.11
C LEU A 131 11.01 11.73 -18.11
N MET A 132 10.24 12.30 -17.17
CA MET A 132 10.09 13.76 -17.04
C MET A 132 11.38 14.43 -16.57
N GLU A 133 12.14 13.79 -15.68
CA GLU A 133 13.45 14.27 -15.23
C GLU A 133 14.49 14.26 -16.34
N GLY A 134 14.38 13.32 -17.29
CA GLY A 134 15.25 13.22 -18.46
C GLY A 134 16.70 12.79 -18.17
N SER A 135 16.98 12.29 -16.96
CA SER A 135 18.32 11.85 -16.53
C SER A 135 18.71 10.46 -17.03
N VAL A 136 17.70 9.66 -17.41
CA VAL A 136 17.85 8.26 -17.83
C VAL A 136 17.14 7.99 -19.16
N SER A 137 17.56 6.94 -19.86
CA SER A 137 16.86 6.45 -21.03
C SER A 137 15.53 5.80 -20.67
N ARG A 138 14.69 5.58 -21.66
CA ARG A 138 13.40 4.88 -21.49
C ARG A 138 13.59 3.46 -20.92
N GLU A 139 14.57 2.74 -21.40
CA GLU A 139 14.90 1.38 -20.96
C GLU A 139 15.40 1.37 -19.50
N GLU A 140 16.21 2.37 -19.13
CA GLU A 140 16.68 2.55 -17.76
C GLU A 140 15.56 2.94 -16.82
N ALA A 141 14.68 3.85 -17.24
CA ALA A 141 13.49 4.23 -16.47
C ALA A 141 12.58 3.01 -16.23
N TYR A 142 12.42 2.15 -17.25
CA TYR A 142 11.63 0.93 -17.10
C TYR A 142 12.29 -0.09 -16.16
N ALA A 143 13.61 -0.29 -16.26
CA ALA A 143 14.34 -1.16 -15.33
C ALA A 143 14.23 -0.67 -13.88
N ALA A 144 14.32 0.64 -13.64
CA ALA A 144 14.10 1.24 -12.34
C ALA A 144 12.67 1.04 -11.84
N ALA A 145 11.66 1.23 -12.71
CA ALA A 145 10.27 0.99 -12.40
C ALA A 145 9.99 -0.46 -12.00
N GLN A 146 10.57 -1.42 -12.70
CA GLN A 146 10.49 -2.84 -12.35
C GLN A 146 11.14 -3.12 -10.98
N ALA A 147 12.31 -2.54 -10.72
CA ALA A 147 13.01 -2.69 -9.44
C ALA A 147 12.19 -2.11 -8.26
N VAL A 148 11.52 -0.96 -8.48
CA VAL A 148 10.63 -0.34 -7.49
C VAL A 148 9.39 -1.19 -7.22
N SER A 149 8.78 -1.76 -8.28
CA SER A 149 7.59 -2.62 -8.16
C SER A 149 7.87 -3.96 -7.47
N ALA A 150 9.10 -4.45 -7.54
CA ALA A 150 9.51 -5.77 -7.04
C ALA A 150 10.41 -5.69 -5.79
N VAL A 151 10.37 -4.58 -5.06
CA VAL A 151 11.18 -4.38 -3.86
C VAL A 151 10.84 -5.41 -2.79
N ASP A 152 11.88 -6.03 -2.23
CA ASP A 152 11.76 -6.90 -1.08
C ASP A 152 11.25 -6.11 0.14
N PRO A 153 10.11 -6.50 0.74
CA PRO A 153 9.54 -5.82 1.90
C PRO A 153 10.44 -5.87 3.16
N GLU A 154 11.44 -6.73 3.20
CA GLU A 154 12.41 -6.80 4.31
C GLU A 154 13.47 -5.69 4.23
N ILE A 155 13.63 -5.01 3.09
CA ILE A 155 14.55 -3.89 2.96
C ILE A 155 13.93 -2.65 3.61
N SER A 156 14.52 -2.18 4.70
CA SER A 156 14.10 -0.94 5.36
C SER A 156 14.51 0.27 4.51
N GLU A 157 13.55 1.20 4.31
CA GLU A 157 13.75 2.43 3.52
C GLU A 157 14.46 2.15 2.19
N PRO A 158 13.85 1.37 1.27
CA PRO A 158 14.52 0.94 0.06
C PRO A 158 14.74 2.09 -0.92
N VAL A 159 15.95 2.10 -1.50
CA VAL A 159 16.37 3.03 -2.55
C VAL A 159 16.85 2.21 -3.75
N VAL A 160 16.35 2.56 -4.93
CA VAL A 160 16.81 2.00 -6.21
C VAL A 160 17.82 2.94 -6.83
N TYR A 161 19.00 2.42 -7.12
CA TYR A 161 20.10 3.11 -7.80
C TYR A 161 20.18 2.62 -9.23
N VAL A 162 20.08 3.54 -10.19
CA VAL A 162 20.31 3.26 -11.61
C VAL A 162 21.78 3.56 -11.92
N VAL A 163 22.53 2.53 -12.25
CA VAL A 163 23.97 2.61 -12.44
C VAL A 163 24.33 2.21 -13.87
N ARG A 164 25.28 2.92 -14.47
CA ARG A 164 25.85 2.57 -15.77
C ARG A 164 27.29 2.13 -15.60
N LYS A 165 27.65 0.99 -16.17
CA LYS A 165 29.03 0.56 -16.27
C LYS A 165 29.34 0.12 -17.69
N TYR A 166 30.34 0.77 -18.32
CA TYR A 166 30.70 0.55 -19.74
C TYR A 166 29.49 0.70 -20.69
N GLY A 167 28.60 1.64 -20.39
CA GLY A 167 27.36 1.85 -21.17
C GLY A 167 26.24 0.86 -20.94
N VAL A 168 26.43 -0.15 -20.06
CA VAL A 168 25.40 -1.10 -19.70
C VAL A 168 24.71 -0.63 -18.42
N PRO A 169 23.38 -0.37 -18.45
CA PRO A 169 22.63 0.00 -17.26
C PRO A 169 22.23 -1.22 -16.44
N PHE A 170 22.18 -1.04 -15.13
CA PHE A 170 21.60 -1.99 -14.18
C PHE A 170 21.07 -1.27 -12.95
N CYS A 171 20.17 -1.91 -12.19
CA CYS A 171 19.62 -1.37 -10.96
C CYS A 171 20.14 -2.14 -9.75
N ILE A 172 20.39 -1.42 -8.67
CA ILE A 172 20.68 -1.97 -7.34
C ILE A 172 19.61 -1.44 -6.40
N THR A 173 19.00 -2.33 -5.61
CA THR A 173 18.11 -1.95 -4.50
C THR A 173 18.83 -2.17 -3.18
N ALA A 174 18.88 -1.15 -2.33
CA ALA A 174 19.51 -1.23 -1.02
C ALA A 174 18.76 -0.32 -0.02
N GLY A 175 18.92 -0.54 1.29
CA GLY A 175 18.41 0.36 2.30
C GLY A 175 19.10 1.73 2.25
N GLU A 176 18.39 2.81 2.56
CA GLU A 176 18.91 4.19 2.49
C GLU A 176 20.18 4.41 3.32
N MET A 177 20.29 3.76 4.48
CA MET A 177 21.45 3.89 5.39
C MET A 177 22.66 3.06 4.96
N GLN A 178 22.56 2.26 3.88
CA GLN A 178 23.67 1.45 3.41
C GLN A 178 24.63 2.30 2.55
N LYS A 179 25.92 2.21 2.86
CA LYS A 179 26.96 2.83 2.02
C LYS A 179 27.22 1.95 0.80
N ILE A 180 26.81 2.40 -0.37
CA ILE A 180 27.14 1.77 -1.63
C ILE A 180 28.34 2.49 -2.23
N GLN A 181 29.39 1.75 -2.54
CA GLN A 181 30.56 2.24 -3.23
C GLN A 181 30.64 1.60 -4.61
N PHE A 182 30.69 2.43 -5.64
CA PHE A 182 30.92 1.99 -7.01
C PHE A 182 32.40 2.06 -7.36
N ASP A 183 32.83 1.22 -8.27
CA ASP A 183 34.18 1.32 -8.86
C ASP A 183 34.30 2.53 -9.81
N GLY A 184 35.53 2.87 -10.23
CA GLY A 184 35.80 4.08 -11.00
C GLY A 184 35.19 4.11 -12.39
N ASP A 185 34.73 2.97 -12.91
CA ASP A 185 34.10 2.86 -14.23
C ASP A 185 32.58 2.85 -14.19
N ALA A 186 32.00 2.91 -13.01
CA ALA A 186 30.55 2.96 -12.80
C ALA A 186 30.10 4.40 -12.53
N ALA A 187 29.02 4.80 -13.17
CA ALA A 187 28.37 6.11 -13.00
C ALA A 187 26.94 5.95 -12.49
N LEU A 188 26.60 6.67 -11.44
CA LEU A 188 25.22 6.78 -10.94
C LEU A 188 24.42 7.67 -11.89
N ALA A 189 23.36 7.12 -12.49
CA ALA A 189 22.49 7.82 -13.42
C ALA A 189 21.26 8.43 -12.73
N ALA A 190 20.65 7.70 -11.79
CA ALA A 190 19.52 8.16 -10.99
C ALA A 190 19.45 7.43 -9.67
N THR A 191 18.72 8.04 -8.73
CA THR A 191 18.41 7.46 -7.41
C THR A 191 16.93 7.64 -7.14
N VAL A 192 16.24 6.56 -6.77
CA VAL A 192 14.79 6.54 -6.54
C VAL A 192 14.50 6.04 -5.13
N SER A 193 13.99 6.89 -4.26
CA SER A 193 13.47 6.49 -2.95
C SER A 193 12.09 5.85 -3.13
N VAL A 194 11.96 4.59 -2.78
CA VAL A 194 10.69 3.85 -2.94
C VAL A 194 9.62 4.41 -2.01
N SER A 195 9.99 4.80 -0.77
CA SER A 195 9.08 5.39 0.19
C SER A 195 8.51 6.72 -0.32
N GLN A 196 9.33 7.56 -0.95
CA GLN A 196 8.88 8.82 -1.55
C GLN A 196 7.94 8.58 -2.74
N GLN A 197 8.24 7.60 -3.61
CA GLN A 197 7.38 7.26 -4.74
C GLN A 197 6.03 6.72 -4.27
N LYS A 198 6.02 5.83 -3.27
CA LYS A 198 4.78 5.34 -2.65
C LYS A 198 3.95 6.47 -2.07
N HIS A 199 4.55 7.32 -1.24
CA HIS A 199 3.85 8.45 -0.64
C HIS A 199 3.22 9.40 -1.68
N ALA A 200 3.96 9.71 -2.75
CA ALA A 200 3.46 10.58 -3.82
C ALA A 200 2.32 9.92 -4.61
N LEU A 201 2.41 8.62 -4.92
CA LEU A 201 1.34 7.87 -5.56
C LEU A 201 0.10 7.80 -4.67
N ASP A 202 0.26 7.48 -3.37
CA ASP A 202 -0.85 7.39 -2.42
C ASP A 202 -1.57 8.73 -2.26
N THR A 203 -0.82 9.84 -2.27
CA THR A 203 -1.39 11.19 -2.26
C THR A 203 -2.26 11.43 -3.49
N LEU A 204 -1.77 11.11 -4.69
CA LEU A 204 -2.54 11.24 -5.93
C LEU A 204 -3.82 10.38 -5.93
N LEU A 205 -3.71 9.14 -5.46
CA LEU A 205 -4.85 8.22 -5.38
C LEU A 205 -5.87 8.68 -4.33
N GLY A 206 -5.41 9.19 -3.18
CA GLY A 206 -6.25 9.75 -2.12
C GLY A 206 -7.01 11.00 -2.55
N GLU A 207 -6.36 11.95 -3.24
CA GLU A 207 -6.99 13.15 -3.79
C GLU A 207 -8.11 12.82 -4.80
N LYS A 208 -8.04 11.68 -5.45
CA LYS A 208 -9.04 11.17 -6.40
C LYS A 208 -10.09 10.25 -5.76
N GLY A 209 -10.00 10.00 -4.44
CA GLY A 209 -10.90 9.09 -3.73
C GLY A 209 -10.78 7.63 -4.18
N MET A 210 -9.63 7.24 -4.72
CA MET A 210 -9.36 5.87 -5.21
C MET A 210 -8.79 4.97 -4.12
N ILE A 211 -8.29 5.56 -3.04
CA ILE A 211 -7.88 4.93 -1.77
C ILE A 211 -8.42 5.75 -0.60
N SER A 212 -8.67 5.07 0.53
CA SER A 212 -9.17 5.68 1.78
C SER A 212 -8.08 5.71 2.83
#